data_2161978d5e31ddfe931417b27c43bed6
#
_entry.id   2161978d5e31ddfe931417b27c43bed6
#
_cell.length_a   1.000
_cell.length_b   1.000
_cell.length_c   1.000
_cell.angle_alpha   90.00
_cell.angle_beta   90.00
_cell.angle_gamma   90.00
#
_symmetry.space_group_name_H-M   'P 1'
#
loop_
_entity.id
_entity.type
_entity.pdbx_description
1 polymer ?
#
loop_
_entity_poly.entity_id
_entity_poly.type
_entity_poly.pdbx_seq_one_letter_code
_entity_poly.pdbx_strand_id
1 'polypeptide(L)'
;MFENALTNIVVVVLVLGFMIFIHELGHFMAAKAFGIRVLVFSLGFGKRLFGIQRGETDYRVCVLPFGGYVKMAGDDPTQVRDGQHGEFLSHPRWQRFFVVIMGPAMNVGLAILLLGGLYHFHHQKPAYQEEPARVGDVDADSPAAKAGIQAGD
;
A
#
# COMPACT_ATOMS: atom_id res chain seq x y z
N MET A 1 23.89 -6.74 16.30
CA MET A 1 23.43 -5.38 15.95
C MET A 1 23.30 -5.21 14.42
N PHE A 2 24.31 -5.54 13.63
CA PHE A 2 24.26 -5.42 12.16
C PHE A 2 23.29 -6.40 11.48
N GLU A 3 23.15 -7.62 11.97
CA GLU A 3 22.19 -8.60 11.44
C GLU A 3 20.73 -8.11 11.53
N ASN A 4 20.36 -7.48 12.65
CA ASN A 4 19.02 -6.91 12.81
C ASN A 4 18.79 -5.71 11.85
N ALA A 5 19.83 -4.90 11.59
CA ALA A 5 19.72 -3.76 10.67
C ALA A 5 19.51 -4.22 9.22
N LEU A 6 20.25 -5.22 8.75
CA LEU A 6 20.10 -5.77 7.40
C LEU A 6 18.72 -6.41 7.23
N THR A 7 18.28 -7.21 8.20
CA THR A 7 16.94 -7.83 8.19
C THR A 7 15.85 -6.77 8.12
N ASN A 8 15.94 -5.71 8.93
CA ASN A 8 14.97 -4.62 8.91
C ASN A 8 14.93 -3.91 7.57
N ILE A 9 16.08 -3.63 6.95
CA ILE A 9 16.14 -3.01 5.62
C ILE A 9 15.46 -3.92 4.58
N VAL A 10 15.76 -5.21 4.57
CA VAL A 10 15.15 -6.16 3.63
C VAL A 10 13.64 -6.22 3.81
N VAL A 11 13.15 -6.29 5.04
CA VAL A 11 11.71 -6.30 5.33
C VAL A 11 11.05 -5.01 4.84
N VAL A 12 11.64 -3.86 5.11
CA VAL A 12 11.10 -2.56 4.66
C VAL A 12 11.03 -2.50 3.13
N VAL A 13 12.09 -2.93 2.43
CA VAL A 13 12.12 -2.95 0.96
C VAL A 13 11.06 -3.89 0.39
N LEU A 14 10.86 -5.06 0.98
CA LEU A 14 9.84 -6.02 0.54
C LEU A 14 8.42 -5.47 0.76
N VAL A 15 8.15 -4.88 1.93
CA VAL A 15 6.84 -4.30 2.25
C VAL A 15 6.53 -3.12 1.33
N LEU A 16 7.47 -2.20 1.15
CA LEU A 16 7.31 -1.07 0.24
C LEU A 16 7.12 -1.53 -1.20
N GLY A 17 7.93 -2.49 -1.66
CA GLY A 17 7.81 -3.06 -3.00
C GLY A 17 6.45 -3.70 -3.24
N PHE A 18 5.92 -4.42 -2.24
CA PHE A 18 4.59 -5.02 -2.31
C PHE A 18 3.48 -3.94 -2.34
N MET A 19 3.58 -2.91 -1.50
CA MET A 19 2.61 -1.79 -1.51
C MET A 19 2.60 -1.06 -2.85
N ILE A 20 3.79 -0.82 -3.43
CA ILE A 20 3.91 -0.20 -4.75
C ILE A 20 3.31 -1.11 -5.83
N PHE A 21 3.58 -2.42 -5.77
CA PHE A 21 2.96 -3.37 -6.70
C PHE A 21 1.43 -3.30 -6.67
N ILE A 22 0.82 -3.31 -5.50
CA ILE A 22 -0.64 -3.20 -5.33
C ILE A 22 -1.16 -1.86 -5.87
N HIS A 23 -0.43 -0.76 -5.64
CA HIS A 23 -0.74 0.56 -6.17
C HIS A 23 -0.76 0.57 -7.71
N GLU A 24 0.32 0.11 -8.33
CA GLU A 24 0.43 0.05 -9.79
C GLU A 24 -0.59 -0.92 -10.41
N LEU A 25 -0.88 -2.02 -9.70
CA LEU A 25 -1.92 -2.96 -10.10
C LEU A 25 -3.29 -2.29 -10.16
N GLY A 26 -3.59 -1.35 -9.26
CA GLY A 26 -4.81 -0.55 -9.28
C GLY A 26 -4.95 0.26 -10.57
N HIS A 27 -3.93 1.01 -10.95
CA HIS A 27 -3.89 1.75 -12.20
C HIS A 27 -4.03 0.83 -13.42
N PHE A 28 -3.29 -0.26 -13.42
CA PHE A 28 -3.33 -1.26 -14.49
C PHE A 28 -4.72 -1.85 -14.69
N MET A 29 -5.36 -2.31 -13.61
CA MET A 29 -6.69 -2.92 -13.65
C MET A 29 -7.75 -1.94 -14.16
N ALA A 30 -7.73 -0.70 -13.66
CA ALA A 30 -8.65 0.33 -14.09
C ALA A 30 -8.44 0.71 -15.56
N ALA A 31 -7.18 0.87 -16.00
CA ALA A 31 -6.87 1.13 -17.40
C ALA A 31 -7.40 0.02 -18.33
N LYS A 32 -7.14 -1.23 -17.99
CA LYS A 32 -7.64 -2.38 -18.77
C LYS A 32 -9.16 -2.47 -18.77
N ALA A 33 -9.83 -2.19 -17.66
CA ALA A 33 -11.29 -2.21 -17.55
C ALA A 33 -11.96 -1.15 -18.45
N PHE A 34 -11.31 -0.01 -18.67
CA PHE A 34 -11.79 1.03 -19.59
C PHE A 34 -11.30 0.86 -21.03
N GLY A 35 -10.56 -0.19 -21.34
CA GLY A 35 -10.03 -0.43 -22.70
C GLY A 35 -8.83 0.44 -23.05
N ILE A 36 -8.18 1.05 -22.05
CA ILE A 36 -6.93 1.81 -22.25
C ILE A 36 -5.78 0.84 -22.46
N ARG A 37 -5.01 1.06 -23.50
CA ARG A 37 -3.84 0.22 -23.82
C ARG A 37 -2.72 0.50 -22.83
N VAL A 38 -2.31 -0.53 -22.11
CA VAL A 38 -1.14 -0.48 -21.22
C VAL A 38 0.06 -1.05 -21.98
N LEU A 39 1.05 -0.22 -22.21
CA LEU A 39 2.27 -0.57 -22.91
C LEU A 39 3.30 -1.24 -22.00
N VAL A 40 3.41 -0.76 -20.77
CA VAL A 40 4.36 -1.26 -19.79
C VAL A 40 3.73 -1.35 -18.42
N PHE A 41 3.94 -2.47 -17.74
CA PHE A 41 3.72 -2.66 -16.32
C PHE A 41 5.06 -3.01 -15.68
N SER A 42 5.65 -2.09 -14.92
CA SER A 42 6.99 -2.25 -14.38
C SER A 42 7.00 -2.23 -12.86
N LEU A 43 7.69 -3.22 -12.29
CA LEU A 43 8.15 -3.19 -10.90
C LEU A 43 9.59 -2.70 -10.89
N GLY A 44 9.79 -1.56 -10.23
CA GLY A 44 11.08 -0.91 -10.18
C GLY A 44 11.37 0.00 -11.39
N PHE A 45 12.49 0.66 -11.30
CA PHE A 45 13.01 1.58 -12.32
C PHE A 45 14.36 1.11 -12.89
N GLY A 46 14.77 1.71 -14.01
CA GLY A 46 16.07 1.49 -14.61
C GLY A 46 16.11 0.32 -15.60
N LYS A 47 17.23 -0.39 -15.63
CA LYS A 47 17.43 -1.48 -16.58
C LYS A 47 16.53 -2.68 -16.29
N ARG A 48 15.86 -3.21 -17.32
CA ARG A 48 15.06 -4.44 -17.25
C ARG A 48 15.97 -5.62 -16.88
N LEU A 49 15.60 -6.34 -15.82
CA LEU A 49 16.27 -7.59 -15.43
C LEU A 49 15.61 -8.78 -16.14
N PHE A 50 14.30 -8.89 -15.99
CA PHE A 50 13.49 -9.91 -16.64
C PHE A 50 12.08 -9.40 -16.89
N GLY A 51 11.33 -10.09 -17.70
CA GLY A 51 9.94 -9.76 -18.01
C GLY A 51 9.40 -10.55 -19.17
N ILE A 52 8.10 -10.50 -19.31
CA ILE A 52 7.33 -11.20 -20.33
C ILE A 52 6.46 -10.17 -21.08
N GLN A 53 6.46 -10.24 -22.39
CA GLN A 53 5.49 -9.51 -23.20
C GLN A 53 4.26 -10.39 -23.41
N ARG A 54 3.09 -9.88 -23.00
CA ARG A 54 1.83 -10.57 -23.22
C ARG A 54 0.83 -9.61 -23.86
N GLY A 55 0.51 -9.89 -25.13
CA GLY A 55 -0.25 -8.96 -25.96
C GLY A 55 0.51 -7.64 -26.15
N GLU A 56 -0.15 -6.52 -25.88
CA GLU A 56 0.44 -5.18 -26.02
C GLU A 56 1.25 -4.74 -24.79
N THR A 57 1.18 -5.49 -23.68
CA THR A 57 1.79 -5.10 -22.42
C THR A 57 3.11 -5.84 -22.18
N ASP A 58 4.17 -5.07 -21.93
CA ASP A 58 5.44 -5.58 -21.42
C ASP A 58 5.45 -5.55 -19.89
N TYR A 59 5.34 -6.72 -19.27
CA TYR A 59 5.46 -6.93 -17.84
C TYR A 59 6.93 -7.10 -17.50
N ARG A 60 7.48 -6.21 -16.68
CA ARG A 60 8.92 -6.23 -16.37
C ARG A 60 9.24 -5.98 -14.91
N VAL A 61 10.39 -6.50 -14.49
CA VAL A 61 11.03 -6.17 -13.22
C VAL A 61 12.38 -5.52 -13.55
N CYS A 62 12.64 -4.40 -12.91
CA CYS A 62 13.82 -3.59 -13.13
C CYS A 62 14.80 -3.64 -11.94
N VAL A 63 16.02 -3.15 -12.15
CA VAL A 63 17.13 -3.24 -11.19
C VAL A 63 16.85 -2.51 -9.87
N LEU A 64 16.22 -1.34 -9.94
CA LEU A 64 15.95 -0.53 -8.75
C LEU A 64 14.57 -0.87 -8.19
N PRO A 65 14.48 -1.58 -7.06
CA PRO A 65 13.20 -2.07 -6.52
C PRO A 65 12.38 -0.97 -5.81
N PHE A 66 12.82 0.26 -5.90
CA PHE A 66 12.15 1.42 -5.30
C PHE A 66 11.19 2.04 -6.30
N GLY A 67 9.94 1.59 -6.30
CA GLY A 67 8.92 2.14 -7.18
C GLY A 67 8.37 1.17 -8.21
N GLY A 68 7.57 1.72 -9.11
CA GLY A 68 6.97 1.03 -10.24
C GLY A 68 6.33 2.06 -11.15
N TYR A 69 5.82 1.62 -12.28
CA TYR A 69 5.03 2.48 -13.15
C TYR A 69 4.17 1.67 -14.12
N VAL A 70 3.04 2.25 -14.46
CA VAL A 70 2.17 1.80 -15.54
C VAL A 70 2.24 2.81 -16.67
N LYS A 71 2.82 2.45 -17.80
CA LYS A 71 2.84 3.30 -19.00
C LYS A 71 1.66 2.97 -19.88
N MET A 72 0.81 3.96 -20.11
CA MET A 72 -0.37 3.83 -20.97
C MET A 72 -0.08 4.44 -22.35
N ALA A 73 -0.80 4.01 -23.37
CA ALA A 73 -0.75 4.66 -24.66
C ALA A 73 -1.35 6.07 -24.56
N GLY A 74 -0.67 7.08 -25.12
CA GLY A 74 -1.16 8.46 -25.15
C GLY A 74 -1.30 9.10 -23.77
N ASP A 75 -0.48 8.71 -22.78
CA ASP A 75 -0.44 9.33 -21.45
C ASP A 75 0.43 10.60 -21.40
N ASP A 76 1.34 10.75 -22.36
CA ASP A 76 2.21 11.93 -22.48
C ASP A 76 1.52 13.03 -23.32
N PRO A 77 1.20 14.19 -22.74
CA PRO A 77 0.55 15.28 -23.47
C PRO A 77 1.44 15.95 -24.51
N THR A 78 2.76 15.70 -24.48
CA THR A 78 3.74 16.29 -25.41
C THR A 78 3.94 15.47 -26.68
N GLN A 79 3.52 14.21 -26.68
CA GLN A 79 3.64 13.34 -27.84
C GLN A 79 2.50 13.60 -28.84
N VAL A 80 2.80 13.40 -30.13
CA VAL A 80 1.79 13.49 -31.18
C VAL A 80 0.74 12.40 -30.91
N ARG A 81 -0.51 12.82 -30.83
CA ARG A 81 -1.63 11.92 -30.62
C ARG A 81 -2.08 11.37 -31.95
N ASP A 82 -2.11 10.04 -32.05
CA ASP A 82 -2.65 9.38 -33.24
C ASP A 82 -4.19 9.35 -33.22
N GLY A 83 -4.82 9.79 -32.11
CA GLY A 83 -6.27 9.79 -31.93
C GLY A 83 -6.87 8.39 -31.89
N GLN A 84 -6.07 7.37 -31.65
CA GLN A 84 -6.52 6.00 -31.69
C GLN A 84 -7.36 5.63 -30.46
N HIS A 85 -8.32 4.76 -30.67
CA HIS A 85 -9.04 4.12 -29.56
C HIS A 85 -8.05 3.40 -28.62
N GLY A 86 -8.21 3.64 -27.34
CA GLY A 86 -7.34 3.05 -26.30
C GLY A 86 -6.20 3.95 -25.82
N GLU A 87 -6.08 5.18 -26.30
CA GLU A 87 -5.17 6.18 -25.73
C GLU A 87 -5.76 6.80 -24.46
N PHE A 88 -4.97 6.91 -23.41
CA PHE A 88 -5.40 7.44 -22.10
C PHE A 88 -6.07 8.83 -22.22
N LEU A 89 -5.44 9.74 -22.94
CA LEU A 89 -5.96 11.11 -23.09
C LEU A 89 -7.17 11.22 -24.03
N SER A 90 -7.48 10.19 -24.84
CA SER A 90 -8.67 10.12 -25.68
C SER A 90 -9.91 9.69 -24.89
N HIS A 91 -9.73 9.15 -23.68
CA HIS A 91 -10.84 8.74 -22.81
C HIS A 91 -11.47 9.91 -22.05
N PRO A 92 -12.77 9.83 -21.69
CA PRO A 92 -13.45 10.83 -20.89
C PRO A 92 -12.74 11.12 -19.57
N ARG A 93 -12.88 12.35 -19.06
CA ARG A 93 -12.18 12.80 -17.85
C ARG A 93 -12.48 11.92 -16.64
N TRP A 94 -13.72 11.43 -16.49
CA TRP A 94 -14.10 10.58 -15.37
C TRP A 94 -13.38 9.22 -15.40
N GLN A 95 -13.19 8.61 -16.58
CA GLN A 95 -12.43 7.34 -16.69
C GLN A 95 -10.96 7.56 -16.32
N ARG A 96 -10.36 8.65 -16.81
CA ARG A 96 -8.97 9.02 -16.44
C ARG A 96 -8.84 9.28 -14.94
N PHE A 97 -9.83 9.94 -14.34
CA PHE A 97 -9.89 10.15 -12.90
C PHE A 97 -9.92 8.81 -12.14
N PHE A 98 -10.78 7.88 -12.56
CA PHE A 98 -10.83 6.54 -11.94
C PHE A 98 -9.52 5.79 -12.08
N VAL A 99 -8.87 5.84 -13.23
CA VAL A 99 -7.55 5.21 -13.42
C VAL A 99 -6.54 5.79 -12.41
N VAL A 100 -6.50 7.12 -12.25
CA VAL A 100 -5.55 7.77 -11.33
C VAL A 100 -5.87 7.44 -9.86
N ILE A 101 -7.13 7.42 -9.46
CA ILE A 101 -7.51 7.18 -8.06
C ILE A 101 -7.38 5.71 -7.65
N MET A 102 -7.42 4.77 -8.60
CA MET A 102 -7.38 3.34 -8.29
C MET A 102 -6.08 2.86 -7.68
N GLY A 103 -4.96 3.51 -7.97
CA GLY A 103 -3.69 3.21 -7.28
C GLY A 103 -3.81 3.41 -5.75
N PRO A 104 -4.05 4.65 -5.29
CA PRO A 104 -4.27 4.91 -3.86
C PRO A 104 -5.42 4.09 -3.26
N ALA A 105 -6.53 3.91 -3.98
CA ALA A 105 -7.67 3.14 -3.51
C ALA A 105 -7.32 1.67 -3.22
N MET A 106 -6.49 1.05 -4.04
CA MET A 106 -6.00 -0.31 -3.81
C MET A 106 -5.14 -0.42 -2.54
N ASN A 107 -4.32 0.59 -2.25
CA ASN A 107 -3.54 0.62 -1.00
C ASN A 107 -4.44 0.78 0.22
N VAL A 108 -5.50 1.60 0.14
CA VAL A 108 -6.51 1.72 1.21
C VAL A 108 -7.24 0.38 1.40
N GLY A 109 -7.66 -0.26 0.30
CA GLY A 109 -8.28 -1.59 0.33
C GLY A 109 -7.37 -2.64 0.98
N LEU A 110 -6.09 -2.65 0.63
CA LEU A 110 -5.08 -3.52 1.23
C LEU A 110 -4.96 -3.26 2.74
N ALA A 111 -4.90 -1.99 3.17
CA ALA A 111 -4.81 -1.63 4.59
C ALA A 111 -6.03 -2.15 5.38
N ILE A 112 -7.23 -1.97 4.84
CA ILE A 112 -8.47 -2.47 5.46
C ILE A 112 -8.44 -4.00 5.56
N LEU A 113 -8.01 -4.68 4.50
CA LEU A 113 -7.91 -6.15 4.47
C LEU A 113 -6.90 -6.67 5.50
N LEU A 114 -5.72 -6.05 5.58
CA LEU A 114 -4.68 -6.45 6.54
C LEU A 114 -5.10 -6.19 7.99
N LEU A 115 -5.70 -5.02 8.28
CA LEU A 115 -6.18 -4.69 9.62
C LEU A 115 -7.35 -5.59 10.02
N GLY A 116 -8.29 -5.83 9.11
CA GLY A 116 -9.41 -6.75 9.35
C GLY A 116 -8.93 -8.18 9.60
N GLY A 117 -7.97 -8.64 8.83
CA GLY A 117 -7.33 -9.95 9.02
C GLY A 117 -6.60 -10.04 10.36
N LEU A 118 -5.79 -9.03 10.69
CA LEU A 118 -5.08 -8.96 11.96
C LEU A 118 -6.07 -8.99 13.14
N TYR A 119 -7.14 -8.19 13.07
CA TYR A 119 -8.17 -8.16 14.10
C TYR A 119 -8.90 -9.50 14.23
N HIS A 120 -9.20 -10.16 13.11
CA HIS A 120 -9.91 -11.45 13.11
C HIS A 120 -9.05 -12.60 13.67
N PHE A 121 -7.76 -12.65 13.29
CA PHE A 121 -6.90 -13.79 13.66
C PHE A 121 -6.05 -13.55 14.92
N HIS A 122 -5.78 -12.28 15.29
CA HIS A 122 -4.92 -11.90 16.41
C HIS A 122 -5.59 -10.89 17.33
N HIS A 123 -6.90 -11.05 17.60
CA HIS A 123 -7.58 -10.22 18.57
C HIS A 123 -7.06 -10.54 19.98
N GLN A 124 -6.02 -9.85 20.40
CA GLN A 124 -5.61 -9.81 21.80
C GLN A 124 -6.42 -8.72 22.47
N LYS A 125 -7.33 -9.12 23.34
CA LYS A 125 -7.97 -8.16 24.23
C LYS A 125 -6.88 -7.57 25.14
N PRO A 126 -6.79 -6.24 25.29
CA PRO A 126 -5.87 -5.66 26.25
C PRO A 126 -6.14 -6.21 27.65
N ALA A 127 -5.10 -6.61 28.37
CA ALA A 127 -5.24 -7.23 29.72
C ALA A 127 -6.11 -6.40 30.67
N TYR A 128 -6.07 -5.06 30.55
CA TYR A 128 -6.91 -4.17 31.36
C TYR A 128 -8.43 -4.29 31.11
N GLN A 129 -8.85 -4.97 30.03
CA GLN A 129 -10.29 -5.23 29.78
C GLN A 129 -10.78 -6.54 30.42
N GLU A 130 -9.87 -7.44 30.75
CA GLU A 130 -10.20 -8.76 31.35
C GLU A 130 -9.89 -8.80 32.84
N GLU A 131 -9.01 -7.92 33.32
CA GLU A 131 -8.71 -7.81 34.74
C GLU A 131 -9.59 -6.74 35.42
N PRO A 132 -10.03 -6.98 36.67
CA PRO A 132 -10.69 -5.95 37.44
C PRO A 132 -9.76 -4.73 37.60
N ALA A 133 -10.34 -3.54 37.57
CA ALA A 133 -9.59 -2.31 37.77
C ALA A 133 -8.79 -2.40 39.05
N ARG A 134 -7.48 -2.25 39.00
CA ARG A 134 -6.59 -2.23 40.15
C ARG A 134 -5.91 -0.88 40.25
N VAL A 135 -5.80 -0.40 41.48
CA VAL A 135 -5.04 0.82 41.78
C VAL A 135 -3.55 0.53 41.58
N GLY A 136 -2.90 1.20 40.63
CA GLY A 136 -1.49 0.98 40.30
C GLY A 136 -0.56 1.59 41.35
N ASP A 137 -0.80 2.83 41.72
CA ASP A 137 -0.01 3.58 42.71
C ASP A 137 -0.87 4.60 43.42
N VAL A 138 -0.49 4.95 44.66
CA VAL A 138 -1.18 5.93 45.49
C VAL A 138 -0.14 6.86 46.09
N ASP A 139 -0.17 8.13 45.67
CA ASP A 139 0.69 9.17 46.28
C ASP A 139 0.41 9.32 47.77
N ALA A 140 1.47 9.31 48.58
CA ALA A 140 1.38 9.29 50.04
C ALA A 140 0.58 10.47 50.64
N ASP A 141 0.61 11.63 49.99
CA ASP A 141 -0.10 12.84 50.45
C ASP A 141 -1.45 13.07 49.73
N SER A 142 -1.88 12.12 48.89
CA SER A 142 -3.10 12.25 48.11
C SER A 142 -4.37 12.07 48.94
N PRO A 143 -5.51 12.58 48.48
CA PRO A 143 -6.80 12.27 49.06
C PRO A 143 -7.12 10.78 49.10
N ALA A 144 -6.62 10.01 48.10
CA ALA A 144 -6.78 8.56 48.01
C ALA A 144 -6.09 7.85 49.19
N ALA A 145 -4.83 8.22 49.51
CA ALA A 145 -4.12 7.68 50.65
C ALA A 145 -4.83 8.02 51.97
N LYS A 146 -5.38 9.24 52.11
CA LYS A 146 -6.17 9.65 53.28
C LYS A 146 -7.50 8.90 53.41
N ALA A 147 -8.06 8.45 52.32
CA ALA A 147 -9.25 7.61 52.27
C ALA A 147 -8.94 6.10 52.48
N GLY A 148 -7.67 5.73 52.67
CA GLY A 148 -7.26 4.35 52.96
C GLY A 148 -7.12 3.47 51.73
N ILE A 149 -7.14 4.01 50.48
CA ILE A 149 -6.93 3.26 49.25
C ILE A 149 -5.43 2.88 49.16
N GLN A 150 -5.15 1.64 48.86
CA GLN A 150 -3.80 1.10 48.71
C GLN A 150 -3.51 0.65 47.27
N ALA A 151 -2.24 0.65 46.89
CA ALA A 151 -1.83 0.05 45.63
C ALA A 151 -2.21 -1.44 45.62
N GLY A 152 -2.91 -1.85 44.56
CA GLY A 152 -3.42 -3.21 44.42
C GLY A 152 -4.90 -3.42 44.74
N ASP A 153 -5.59 -2.39 45.31
CA ASP A 153 -7.05 -2.43 45.58
C ASP A 153 -7.87 -2.52 44.26
#